data_7706edc1326f1e5c98d2af2c73458881
#
_entry.id   7706edc1326f1e5c98d2af2c73458881
#
_cell.length_a   1.000
_cell.length_b   1.000
_cell.length_c   1.000
_cell.angle_alpha   90.00
_cell.angle_beta   90.00
_cell.angle_gamma   90.00
#
_symmetry.space_group_name_H-M   'P 1'
#
loop_
_entity.id
_entity.type
_entity.pdbx_description
1 polymer ?
#
loop_
_entity_poly.entity_id
_entity_poly.type
_entity_poly.pdbx_seq_one_letter_code
_entity_poly.pdbx_strand_id
1 'polypeptide(L)'
;MEQVHLAGSGTPGSRKGPLRMLLVMLLTALVLGGAVPYVAGPGRSYLSYLVLAQQIGAGGSALAAQEARAAGGDVVQDYPQIGAVLAYATGGFAETVRARPGIAAVGATRTAPVPSPPRPLTGAGGFGGGAGSDSLDGPEGGDDEGTATLPDPGEQDNWNIAMLGAGVRPGVETSAALLRTPAAERGVPTPEALHKVMVAVLDSGVDDTHPDLRGAVDPKSSASCADGRPDARAGAWRPDDGVSESGHGTHVAGIVGAVRDGHGVMGVAPGVRIGAVRLLGPLGQYYPENIVCGMIWAADHGAKAINNSYFADPWKYNCPQDPDQAAVVAAVSRAVEYARGKGAVVVASAGNDGQDLGAPRRDERSPNDRVSGPPQSRELGTECIRLPGELPGVVTVTSVNRDGQPSAYTNYGRGKVSLAAPGGDPDSGVQGAVVSDWPGGQYTALAGTSMAAAHVTGAVAVAAVLHPDWDSEQLAALLASTAAAACPPVAQACGDRAYYGAGIVTLPR
;
A
#
# COMPACT_ATOMS: atom_id res chain seq x y z
N MET A 1 2.40 -5.35 -10.93
CA MET A 1 3.55 -5.56 -10.03
C MET A 1 4.30 -6.78 -10.49
N GLU A 2 5.58 -6.69 -10.76
CA GLU A 2 6.39 -7.85 -11.07
C GLU A 2 7.08 -8.24 -9.77
N GLN A 3 6.54 -9.26 -9.13
CA GLN A 3 7.20 -9.95 -8.04
C GLN A 3 7.85 -11.19 -8.63
N VAL A 4 9.14 -11.35 -8.41
CA VAL A 4 9.84 -12.58 -8.79
C VAL A 4 9.61 -13.59 -7.68
N HIS A 5 8.70 -14.54 -7.91
CA HIS A 5 8.52 -15.69 -7.02
C HIS A 5 9.62 -16.72 -7.32
N LEU A 6 10.44 -17.03 -6.35
CA LEU A 6 11.38 -18.15 -6.41
C LEU A 6 10.63 -19.44 -6.04
N ALA A 7 10.09 -20.12 -7.05
CA ALA A 7 9.55 -21.48 -6.88
C ALA A 7 10.70 -22.47 -6.90
N GLY A 8 10.85 -23.27 -5.83
CA GLY A 8 11.81 -24.34 -5.76
C GLY A 8 11.52 -25.43 -6.79
N SER A 9 12.48 -25.74 -7.67
CA SER A 9 12.40 -26.76 -8.71
C SER A 9 12.60 -28.16 -8.11
N GLY A 10 11.51 -28.91 -7.96
CA GLY A 10 11.56 -30.36 -7.76
C GLY A 10 11.60 -31.08 -9.10
N THR A 11 12.64 -31.88 -9.33
CA THR A 11 12.82 -32.69 -10.52
C THR A 11 11.79 -33.83 -10.66
N PRO A 12 11.23 -34.11 -11.84
CA PRO A 12 10.29 -35.19 -12.02
C PRO A 12 10.99 -36.50 -12.34
N GLY A 13 10.79 -37.50 -11.49
CA GLY A 13 11.08 -38.87 -11.78
C GLY A 13 10.05 -39.50 -12.72
N SER A 14 10.52 -40.03 -13.86
CA SER A 14 9.73 -40.72 -14.86
C SER A 14 9.25 -42.10 -14.36
N ARG A 15 7.98 -42.43 -14.54
CA ARG A 15 7.51 -43.81 -14.79
C ARG A 15 6.27 -43.82 -15.67
N LYS A 16 6.44 -44.50 -16.81
CA LYS A 16 5.40 -44.83 -17.81
C LYS A 16 4.52 -46.00 -17.31
N GLY A 17 3.23 -45.99 -17.67
CA GLY A 17 2.34 -47.17 -17.59
C GLY A 17 0.89 -46.79 -17.96
N PRO A 18 0.09 -47.70 -18.57
CA PRO A 18 -0.70 -47.38 -19.76
C PRO A 18 -2.18 -47.10 -19.53
N LEU A 19 -2.71 -46.39 -20.49
CA LEU A 19 -4.07 -46.27 -21.02
C LEU A 19 -5.08 -47.33 -20.53
N ARG A 20 -6.16 -46.90 -19.86
CA ARG A 20 -7.47 -47.59 -19.94
C ARG A 20 -8.58 -46.57 -20.10
N MET A 21 -9.11 -46.61 -21.31
CA MET A 21 -10.33 -46.01 -21.80
C MET A 21 -11.51 -46.70 -21.11
N LEU A 22 -12.41 -46.00 -20.45
CA LEU A 22 -13.76 -46.48 -20.14
C LEU A 22 -14.79 -45.41 -20.48
N LEU A 23 -15.51 -45.73 -21.52
CA LEU A 23 -16.70 -45.09 -22.07
C LEU A 23 -17.89 -45.47 -21.15
N VAL A 24 -18.62 -44.48 -20.59
CA VAL A 24 -19.97 -44.70 -20.07
C VAL A 24 -20.89 -43.65 -20.65
N MET A 25 -21.84 -44.18 -21.45
CA MET A 25 -22.93 -43.44 -22.07
C MET A 25 -24.05 -43.04 -21.07
N LEU A 26 -24.56 -41.86 -21.32
CA LEU A 26 -25.97 -41.39 -21.25
C LEU A 26 -26.97 -42.02 -20.30
N LEU A 27 -27.66 -41.16 -19.57
CA LEU A 27 -29.12 -41.16 -19.51
C LEU A 27 -29.66 -39.72 -19.30
N THR A 28 -30.40 -39.26 -20.30
CA THR A 28 -31.16 -38.01 -20.37
C THR A 28 -32.36 -38.05 -19.47
N ALA A 29 -32.57 -36.98 -18.66
CA ALA A 29 -33.87 -36.61 -18.18
C ALA A 29 -34.16 -35.17 -18.58
N LEU A 30 -35.05 -35.04 -19.54
CA LEU A 30 -35.62 -33.80 -20.06
C LEU A 30 -36.60 -33.28 -18.98
N VAL A 31 -36.27 -32.19 -18.27
CA VAL A 31 -37.24 -31.36 -17.57
C VAL A 31 -37.39 -30.05 -18.35
N LEU A 32 -38.42 -29.94 -19.09
CA LEU A 32 -38.89 -28.71 -19.76
C LEU A 32 -39.38 -27.73 -18.69
N GLY A 33 -38.47 -26.95 -18.11
CA GLY A 33 -38.75 -25.71 -17.45
C GLY A 33 -38.34 -24.59 -18.37
N GLY A 34 -39.31 -23.91 -18.97
CA GLY A 34 -39.05 -22.76 -19.84
C GLY A 34 -38.33 -21.65 -19.13
N ALA A 35 -37.00 -21.63 -19.19
CA ALA A 35 -36.21 -20.46 -18.93
C ALA A 35 -36.42 -19.51 -20.12
N VAL A 36 -37.25 -18.50 -19.97
CA VAL A 36 -37.25 -17.33 -20.86
C VAL A 36 -35.80 -16.81 -20.83
N PRO A 37 -35.09 -16.75 -21.98
CA PRO A 37 -33.79 -16.13 -21.98
C PRO A 37 -33.97 -14.67 -21.59
N TYR A 38 -33.44 -14.28 -20.45
CA TYR A 38 -33.29 -12.88 -20.09
C TYR A 38 -32.30 -12.28 -21.10
N VAL A 39 -32.86 -11.73 -22.19
CA VAL A 39 -32.08 -10.87 -23.09
C VAL A 39 -31.78 -9.63 -22.28
N ALA A 40 -30.62 -9.62 -21.60
CA ALA A 40 -30.04 -8.39 -21.08
C ALA A 40 -29.92 -7.45 -22.28
N GLY A 41 -30.74 -6.41 -22.33
CA GLY A 41 -30.54 -5.31 -23.27
C GLY A 41 -29.07 -4.82 -23.10
N PRO A 42 -28.50 -4.15 -24.10
CA PRO A 42 -27.11 -3.65 -23.99
C PRO A 42 -27.02 -2.82 -22.73
N GLY A 43 -26.49 -3.42 -21.65
CA GLY A 43 -26.31 -2.77 -20.36
C GLY A 43 -25.45 -1.53 -20.59
N ARG A 44 -25.90 -0.37 -20.13
CA ARG A 44 -25.06 0.84 -20.17
C ARG A 44 -23.78 0.52 -19.42
N SER A 45 -22.67 0.63 -20.10
CA SER A 45 -21.34 0.50 -19.48
C SER A 45 -21.05 1.76 -18.67
N TYR A 46 -20.86 1.60 -17.36
CA TYR A 46 -20.49 2.69 -16.47
C TYR A 46 -18.98 2.68 -16.24
N LEU A 47 -18.38 3.88 -16.18
CA LEU A 47 -17.04 4.08 -15.68
C LEU A 47 -17.11 4.85 -14.35
N SER A 48 -16.07 4.77 -13.56
CA SER A 48 -15.91 5.61 -12.36
C SER A 48 -15.14 6.88 -12.72
N TYR A 49 -15.56 7.99 -12.13
CA TYR A 49 -15.01 9.32 -12.36
C TYR A 49 -14.73 10.03 -11.04
N LEU A 50 -13.57 10.66 -10.93
CA LEU A 50 -13.32 11.66 -9.93
C LEU A 50 -13.68 13.04 -10.48
N VAL A 51 -14.55 13.74 -9.76
CA VAL A 51 -15.01 15.11 -10.09
C VAL A 51 -14.50 16.04 -9.01
N LEU A 52 -13.66 17.01 -9.39
CA LEU A 52 -13.00 17.94 -8.49
C LEU A 52 -13.54 19.35 -8.70
N ALA A 53 -14.01 20.01 -7.64
CA ALA A 53 -14.31 21.44 -7.67
C ALA A 53 -13.02 22.28 -7.58
N GLN A 54 -13.11 23.54 -8.00
CA GLN A 54 -12.03 24.52 -7.79
C GLN A 54 -11.81 24.80 -6.31
N GLN A 55 -12.90 24.88 -5.55
CA GLN A 55 -12.86 25.05 -4.10
C GLN A 55 -12.62 23.72 -3.40
N ILE A 56 -11.64 23.68 -2.50
CA ILE A 56 -11.40 22.57 -1.58
C ILE A 56 -12.35 22.69 -0.39
N GLY A 57 -12.75 21.57 0.20
CA GLY A 57 -13.65 21.53 1.35
C GLY A 57 -15.07 21.11 1.01
N ALA A 58 -15.93 21.10 2.03
CA ALA A 58 -17.31 20.58 1.92
C ALA A 58 -18.16 21.35 0.88
N GLY A 59 -17.97 22.66 0.73
CA GLY A 59 -18.65 23.46 -0.29
C GLY A 59 -18.27 23.04 -1.71
N GLY A 60 -16.98 22.76 -1.94
CA GLY A 60 -16.48 22.24 -3.21
C GLY A 60 -17.02 20.85 -3.53
N SER A 61 -16.99 19.93 -2.55
CA SER A 61 -17.56 18.59 -2.71
C SER A 61 -19.08 18.65 -3.03
N ALA A 62 -19.81 19.51 -2.34
CA ALA A 62 -21.25 19.70 -2.61
C ALA A 62 -21.51 20.23 -4.04
N LEU A 63 -20.71 21.18 -4.53
CA LEU A 63 -20.78 21.66 -5.90
C LEU A 63 -20.46 20.54 -6.90
N ALA A 64 -19.37 19.81 -6.69
CA ALA A 64 -18.97 18.69 -7.54
C ALA A 64 -20.08 17.63 -7.62
N ALA A 65 -20.73 17.32 -6.48
CA ALA A 65 -21.85 16.40 -6.41
C ALA A 65 -23.08 16.91 -7.19
N GLN A 66 -23.40 18.19 -7.06
CA GLN A 66 -24.50 18.83 -7.78
C GLN A 66 -24.30 18.75 -9.29
N GLU A 67 -23.11 19.15 -9.77
CA GLU A 67 -22.80 19.17 -11.21
C GLU A 67 -22.70 17.76 -11.79
N ALA A 68 -22.16 16.80 -11.03
CA ALA A 68 -22.14 15.39 -11.43
C ALA A 68 -23.54 14.83 -11.62
N ARG A 69 -24.46 15.06 -10.64
CA ARG A 69 -25.86 14.62 -10.74
C ARG A 69 -26.60 15.31 -11.89
N ALA A 70 -26.39 16.61 -12.09
CA ALA A 70 -27.00 17.36 -13.20
C ALA A 70 -26.57 16.85 -14.57
N ALA A 71 -25.38 16.23 -14.68
CA ALA A 71 -24.88 15.58 -15.88
C ALA A 71 -25.25 14.08 -15.99
N GLY A 72 -26.07 13.57 -15.09
CA GLY A 72 -26.52 12.18 -15.11
C GLY A 72 -25.57 11.18 -14.45
N GLY A 73 -24.63 11.64 -13.62
CA GLY A 73 -23.77 10.80 -12.82
C GLY A 73 -24.40 10.36 -11.49
N ASP A 74 -24.17 9.13 -11.11
CA ASP A 74 -24.51 8.58 -9.80
C ASP A 74 -23.37 8.84 -8.82
N VAL A 75 -23.51 9.83 -7.93
CA VAL A 75 -22.52 10.13 -6.90
C VAL A 75 -22.55 9.05 -5.84
N VAL A 76 -21.44 8.34 -5.68
CA VAL A 76 -21.33 7.18 -4.79
C VAL A 76 -20.51 7.47 -3.52
N GLN A 77 -19.63 8.48 -3.57
CA GLN A 77 -18.82 8.90 -2.42
C GLN A 77 -18.50 10.40 -2.51
N ASP A 78 -18.65 11.10 -1.39
CA ASP A 78 -18.18 12.47 -1.20
C ASP A 78 -16.80 12.48 -0.51
N TYR A 79 -15.89 13.33 -1.01
CA TYR A 79 -14.58 13.59 -0.40
C TYR A 79 -14.46 15.06 -0.03
N PRO A 80 -15.16 15.50 1.04
CA PRO A 80 -15.17 16.92 1.44
C PRO A 80 -13.78 17.45 1.78
N GLN A 81 -12.86 16.62 2.25
CA GLN A 81 -11.50 16.99 2.60
C GLN A 81 -10.72 17.60 1.42
N ILE A 82 -11.04 17.14 0.21
CA ILE A 82 -10.33 17.54 -1.02
C ILE A 82 -11.23 18.25 -2.04
N GLY A 83 -12.50 18.54 -1.69
CA GLY A 83 -13.46 19.20 -2.57
C GLY A 83 -13.80 18.37 -3.80
N ALA A 84 -13.97 17.05 -3.65
CA ALA A 84 -14.21 16.12 -4.75
C ALA A 84 -15.34 15.13 -4.46
N VAL A 85 -15.78 14.43 -5.50
CA VAL A 85 -16.69 13.28 -5.40
C VAL A 85 -16.27 12.16 -6.34
N LEU A 86 -16.62 10.94 -5.98
CA LEU A 86 -16.63 9.78 -6.87
C LEU A 86 -18.02 9.62 -7.47
N ALA A 87 -18.11 9.53 -8.79
CA ALA A 87 -19.36 9.31 -9.50
C ALA A 87 -19.24 8.19 -10.52
N TYR A 88 -20.31 7.43 -10.71
CA TYR A 88 -20.42 6.46 -11.79
C TYR A 88 -21.28 7.05 -12.90
N ALA A 89 -20.81 7.00 -14.14
CA ALA A 89 -21.53 7.56 -15.28
C ALA A 89 -21.20 6.81 -16.59
N THR A 90 -22.01 7.07 -17.60
CA THR A 90 -21.81 6.58 -18.97
C THR A 90 -20.91 7.53 -19.78
N GLY A 91 -20.51 7.12 -20.99
CA GLY A 91 -19.66 7.94 -21.87
C GLY A 91 -20.21 9.36 -22.13
N GLY A 92 -19.32 10.34 -22.33
CA GLY A 92 -19.64 11.76 -22.53
C GLY A 92 -19.85 12.56 -21.23
N PHE A 93 -19.83 11.88 -20.08
CA PHE A 93 -20.01 12.52 -18.77
C PHE A 93 -18.88 13.51 -18.45
N ALA A 94 -17.63 13.08 -18.62
CA ALA A 94 -16.49 13.89 -18.24
C ALA A 94 -16.42 15.22 -19.02
N GLU A 95 -16.66 15.21 -20.32
CA GLU A 95 -16.70 16.40 -21.18
C GLU A 95 -17.81 17.35 -20.73
N THR A 96 -19.00 16.81 -20.41
CA THR A 96 -20.12 17.61 -19.95
C THR A 96 -19.83 18.32 -18.64
N VAL A 97 -19.21 17.61 -17.67
CA VAL A 97 -18.94 18.16 -16.34
C VAL A 97 -17.73 19.10 -16.33
N ARG A 98 -16.70 18.82 -17.14
CA ARG A 98 -15.52 19.72 -17.28
C ARG A 98 -15.92 21.14 -17.73
N ALA A 99 -16.99 21.25 -18.53
CA ALA A 99 -17.47 22.57 -19.01
C ALA A 99 -18.26 23.36 -17.95
N ARG A 100 -18.54 22.80 -16.76
CA ARG A 100 -19.34 23.44 -15.73
C ARG A 100 -18.56 24.45 -14.90
N PRO A 101 -19.16 25.62 -14.56
CA PRO A 101 -18.52 26.60 -13.69
C PRO A 101 -18.15 26.00 -12.33
N GLY A 102 -16.97 26.35 -11.83
CA GLY A 102 -16.48 25.91 -10.51
C GLY A 102 -15.92 24.49 -10.45
N ILE A 103 -15.95 23.74 -11.56
CA ILE A 103 -15.27 22.45 -11.70
C ILE A 103 -13.81 22.70 -12.11
N ALA A 104 -12.87 22.05 -11.43
CA ALA A 104 -11.43 22.12 -11.71
C ALA A 104 -10.99 21.02 -12.66
N ALA A 105 -11.44 19.80 -12.42
CA ALA A 105 -11.06 18.63 -13.20
C ALA A 105 -12.10 17.51 -13.09
N VAL A 106 -12.21 16.71 -14.13
CA VAL A 106 -13.01 15.47 -14.14
C VAL A 106 -12.26 14.43 -14.95
N GLY A 107 -12.09 13.24 -14.42
CA GLY A 107 -11.41 12.16 -15.13
C GLY A 107 -11.91 10.78 -14.76
N ALA A 108 -11.92 9.89 -15.76
CA ALA A 108 -12.16 8.47 -15.55
C ALA A 108 -10.97 7.88 -14.77
N THR A 109 -11.27 7.07 -13.75
CA THR A 109 -10.25 6.47 -12.89
C THR A 109 -9.84 5.08 -13.36
N ARG A 110 -10.58 4.51 -14.31
CA ARG A 110 -10.33 3.19 -14.88
C ARG A 110 -10.79 3.12 -16.32
N THR A 111 -10.27 2.15 -17.07
CA THR A 111 -10.72 1.87 -18.46
C THR A 111 -11.69 0.68 -18.50
N ALA A 112 -11.66 -0.20 -17.49
CA ALA A 112 -12.61 -1.27 -17.34
C ALA A 112 -13.96 -0.73 -16.78
N PRO A 113 -15.10 -1.23 -17.28
CA PRO A 113 -16.40 -0.86 -16.75
C PRO A 113 -16.56 -1.26 -15.28
N VAL A 114 -17.25 -0.41 -14.52
CA VAL A 114 -17.72 -0.78 -13.19
C VAL A 114 -19.04 -1.54 -13.28
N PRO A 115 -19.36 -2.44 -12.32
CA PRO A 115 -20.68 -3.00 -12.18
C PRO A 115 -21.71 -1.87 -12.05
N SER A 116 -22.91 -2.05 -12.61
CA SER A 116 -24.01 -1.08 -12.43
C SER A 116 -24.20 -0.82 -10.94
N PRO A 117 -24.30 0.46 -10.52
CA PRO A 117 -24.51 0.77 -9.12
C PRO A 117 -25.76 0.07 -8.62
N PRO A 118 -25.74 -0.53 -7.41
CA PRO A 118 -26.94 -1.08 -6.82
C PRO A 118 -27.98 0.06 -6.74
N ARG A 119 -29.19 -0.17 -7.26
CA ARG A 119 -30.30 0.78 -7.14
C ARG A 119 -30.42 1.18 -5.68
N PRO A 120 -30.51 2.47 -5.34
CA PRO A 120 -30.86 2.88 -4.00
C PRO A 120 -32.15 2.17 -3.61
N LEU A 121 -32.13 1.41 -2.54
CA LEU A 121 -33.36 0.90 -1.95
C LEU A 121 -34.13 2.13 -1.46
N THR A 122 -35.14 2.56 -2.24
CA THR A 122 -36.13 3.54 -1.81
C THR A 122 -37.00 2.86 -0.75
N GLY A 123 -36.54 2.90 0.49
CA GLY A 123 -37.25 2.39 1.64
C GLY A 123 -36.63 2.98 2.88
N ALA A 124 -37.29 3.99 3.43
CA ALA A 124 -37.01 4.51 4.75
C ALA A 124 -37.23 3.39 5.78
N GLY A 125 -36.15 2.74 6.19
CA GLY A 125 -36.09 1.83 7.31
C GLY A 125 -35.06 2.35 8.30
N GLY A 126 -35.51 3.15 9.26
CA GLY A 126 -34.68 3.53 10.40
C GLY A 126 -34.31 2.28 11.21
N PHE A 127 -33.03 2.01 11.33
CA PHE A 127 -32.55 1.03 12.30
C PHE A 127 -32.31 1.78 13.63
N GLY A 128 -33.26 1.54 14.55
CA GLY A 128 -33.12 1.90 15.95
C GLY A 128 -31.96 1.18 16.59
N GLY A 129 -31.25 1.88 17.47
CA GLY A 129 -30.15 1.36 18.25
C GLY A 129 -30.60 0.21 19.15
N GLY A 130 -29.85 -0.87 19.13
CA GLY A 130 -29.83 -1.91 20.11
C GLY A 130 -28.45 -1.91 20.77
N ALA A 131 -28.36 -1.33 21.96
CA ALA A 131 -27.23 -1.48 22.85
C ALA A 131 -27.25 -2.91 23.38
N GLY A 132 -26.32 -3.73 22.93
CA GLY A 132 -25.97 -5.01 23.50
C GLY A 132 -24.60 -4.90 24.12
N SER A 133 -24.57 -4.75 25.44
CA SER A 133 -23.37 -4.88 26.27
C SER A 133 -23.10 -6.35 26.48
N ASP A 134 -22.10 -6.89 25.83
CA ASP A 134 -21.45 -8.13 26.28
C ASP A 134 -20.02 -7.79 26.69
N SER A 135 -19.86 -7.68 28.01
CA SER A 135 -18.59 -7.69 28.71
C SER A 135 -17.98 -9.08 28.60
N LEU A 136 -16.88 -9.19 27.86
CA LEU A 136 -15.97 -10.31 27.98
C LEU A 136 -14.84 -9.87 28.94
N ASP A 137 -14.96 -10.30 30.18
CA ASP A 137 -13.88 -10.29 31.15
C ASP A 137 -12.74 -11.16 30.62
N GLY A 138 -11.65 -10.54 30.18
CA GLY A 138 -10.37 -11.21 29.98
C GLY A 138 -9.61 -11.28 31.29
N PRO A 139 -8.78 -12.30 31.52
CA PRO A 139 -8.03 -12.41 32.75
C PRO A 139 -7.06 -11.26 32.94
N GLU A 140 -7.09 -10.67 34.13
CA GLU A 140 -6.12 -9.69 34.59
C GLU A 140 -4.72 -10.31 34.52
N GLY A 141 -3.89 -9.81 33.61
CA GLY A 141 -2.46 -10.14 33.52
C GLY A 141 -1.72 -9.47 34.66
N GLY A 142 -1.06 -10.28 35.47
CA GLY A 142 -0.21 -9.83 36.54
C GLY A 142 0.94 -8.97 36.04
N ASP A 143 1.36 -8.04 36.89
CA ASP A 143 2.53 -7.19 36.75
C ASP A 143 3.78 -8.07 36.55
N ASP A 144 4.27 -8.15 35.33
CA ASP A 144 5.52 -8.83 35.01
C ASP A 144 6.62 -7.79 34.89
N GLU A 145 7.44 -7.69 35.94
CA GLU A 145 8.66 -6.90 35.95
C GLU A 145 9.56 -7.34 34.79
N GLY A 146 9.75 -6.45 33.84
CA GLY A 146 10.88 -6.33 32.91
C GLY A 146 11.59 -7.62 32.45
N THR A 147 10.89 -8.57 31.84
CA THR A 147 11.53 -9.65 31.10
C THR A 147 12.04 -9.11 29.76
N ALA A 148 13.36 -9.09 29.58
CA ALA A 148 13.96 -8.85 28.28
C ALA A 148 13.40 -9.88 27.30
N THR A 149 12.63 -9.41 26.30
CA THR A 149 12.06 -10.29 25.27
C THR A 149 13.21 -11.00 24.52
N LEU A 150 13.06 -12.32 24.35
CA LEU A 150 14.00 -13.10 23.56
C LEU A 150 14.00 -12.61 22.11
N PRO A 151 15.15 -12.64 21.39
CA PRO A 151 15.15 -12.31 19.97
C PRO A 151 14.33 -13.32 19.18
N ASP A 152 13.62 -12.84 18.15
CA ASP A 152 12.86 -13.69 17.23
C ASP A 152 13.81 -14.56 16.40
N PRO A 153 13.45 -15.82 16.07
CA PRO A 153 14.33 -16.71 15.31
C PRO A 153 14.79 -16.11 13.97
N GLY A 154 13.90 -15.38 13.27
CA GLY A 154 14.23 -14.67 12.02
C GLY A 154 15.11 -13.42 12.21
N GLU A 155 15.26 -12.89 13.42
CA GLU A 155 16.01 -11.66 13.69
C GLU A 155 17.51 -11.80 13.34
N GLN A 156 18.09 -12.98 13.53
CA GLN A 156 19.51 -13.23 13.23
C GLN A 156 19.78 -13.20 11.72
N ASP A 157 18.80 -13.55 10.90
CA ASP A 157 18.91 -13.56 9.44
C ASP A 157 18.31 -12.28 8.79
N ASN A 158 17.69 -11.42 9.57
CA ASN A 158 17.11 -10.14 9.12
C ASN A 158 18.19 -9.07 8.88
N TRP A 159 18.98 -9.28 7.82
CA TRP A 159 20.00 -8.35 7.37
C TRP A 159 19.47 -6.93 7.13
N ASN A 160 18.23 -6.83 6.67
CA ASN A 160 17.50 -5.59 6.37
C ASN A 160 17.29 -4.75 7.63
N ILE A 161 16.84 -5.36 8.72
CA ILE A 161 16.63 -4.68 10.02
C ILE A 161 17.97 -4.29 10.63
N ALA A 162 18.97 -5.17 10.53
CA ALA A 162 20.33 -4.89 11.01
C ALA A 162 20.97 -3.71 10.26
N MET A 163 20.70 -3.53 8.97
CA MET A 163 21.21 -2.40 8.16
C MET A 163 20.68 -1.06 8.67
N LEU A 164 19.45 -0.99 9.18
CA LEU A 164 18.90 0.22 9.77
C LEU A 164 19.45 0.50 11.19
N GLY A 165 20.15 -0.46 11.79
CA GLY A 165 20.62 -0.37 13.18
C GLY A 165 19.57 -0.75 14.22
N ALA A 166 18.46 -1.38 13.82
CA ALA A 166 17.37 -1.78 14.69
C ALA A 166 17.60 -3.14 15.37
N GLY A 167 18.31 -4.05 14.69
CA GLY A 167 18.52 -5.44 15.12
C GLY A 167 19.92 -5.74 15.63
N VAL A 168 20.17 -7.01 15.90
CA VAL A 168 21.50 -7.55 16.20
C VAL A 168 22.31 -7.61 14.91
N ARG A 169 23.52 -7.02 14.89
CA ARG A 169 24.37 -7.04 13.69
C ARG A 169 24.84 -8.46 13.41
N PRO A 170 24.63 -9.03 12.20
CA PRO A 170 25.21 -10.30 11.82
C PRO A 170 26.74 -10.26 11.95
N GLY A 171 27.34 -11.28 12.59
CA GLY A 171 28.79 -11.42 12.71
C GLY A 171 29.47 -10.63 13.84
N VAL A 172 28.75 -9.86 14.62
CA VAL A 172 29.24 -9.36 15.91
C VAL A 172 28.91 -10.42 16.95
N GLU A 173 29.92 -10.96 17.64
CA GLU A 173 29.69 -11.83 18.78
C GLU A 173 28.69 -11.15 19.72
N THR A 174 27.48 -11.69 19.74
CA THR A 174 26.45 -11.30 20.70
C THR A 174 26.89 -11.77 22.06
N SER A 175 27.73 -10.97 22.72
CA SER A 175 27.90 -11.18 24.15
C SER A 175 26.50 -11.08 24.75
N ALA A 176 26.15 -12.07 25.58
CA ALA A 176 24.89 -12.14 26.30
C ALA A 176 24.57 -10.83 27.09
N ALA A 177 25.58 -9.96 27.25
CA ALA A 177 25.48 -8.62 27.81
C ALA A 177 24.75 -7.63 26.90
N LEU A 178 24.92 -7.67 25.57
CA LEU A 178 24.22 -6.76 24.62
C LEU A 178 22.73 -7.12 24.48
N LEU A 179 22.40 -8.40 24.61
CA LEU A 179 21.00 -8.88 24.61
C LEU A 179 20.25 -8.49 25.90
N ARG A 180 20.99 -8.23 27.00
CA ARG A 180 20.43 -7.79 28.29
C ARG A 180 20.38 -6.28 28.46
N THR A 181 20.91 -5.52 27.49
CA THR A 181 20.84 -4.06 27.54
C THR A 181 19.42 -3.62 27.22
N PRO A 182 18.73 -2.88 28.12
CA PRO A 182 17.37 -2.38 27.89
C PRO A 182 17.28 -1.59 26.59
N ALA A 183 16.15 -1.64 25.90
CA ALA A 183 15.93 -0.93 24.64
C ALA A 183 16.21 0.57 24.78
N ALA A 184 15.86 1.17 25.92
CA ALA A 184 16.13 2.57 26.25
C ALA A 184 17.62 2.94 26.24
N GLU A 185 18.52 2.04 26.64
CA GLU A 185 19.96 2.26 26.60
C GLU A 185 20.54 2.16 25.18
N ARG A 186 19.80 1.53 24.26
CA ARG A 186 20.15 1.42 22.84
C ARG A 186 19.59 2.58 22.00
N GLY A 187 18.81 3.49 22.62
CA GLY A 187 18.16 4.60 21.93
C GLY A 187 16.98 4.18 21.02
N VAL A 188 16.49 2.93 21.16
CA VAL A 188 15.31 2.44 20.43
C VAL A 188 14.09 2.59 21.33
N PRO A 189 12.97 3.18 20.87
CA PRO A 189 11.75 3.28 21.67
C PRO A 189 11.24 1.92 22.11
N THR A 190 10.61 1.87 23.28
CA THR A 190 9.97 0.63 23.76
C THR A 190 8.71 0.30 22.93
N PRO A 191 8.28 -0.99 22.88
CA PRO A 191 7.04 -1.36 22.21
C PRO A 191 5.82 -0.57 22.69
N GLU A 192 5.73 -0.27 23.99
CA GLU A 192 4.62 0.53 24.57
C GLU A 192 4.67 1.99 24.06
N ALA A 193 5.84 2.55 23.86
CA ALA A 193 5.99 3.87 23.27
C ALA A 193 5.63 3.87 21.78
N LEU A 194 6.08 2.85 21.04
CA LEU A 194 5.74 2.63 19.63
C LEU A 194 4.23 2.42 19.44
N HIS A 195 3.58 1.69 20.33
CA HIS A 195 2.13 1.44 20.27
C HIS A 195 1.27 2.71 20.37
N LYS A 196 1.81 3.83 20.86
CA LYS A 196 1.12 5.12 20.87
C LYS A 196 1.09 5.81 19.50
N VAL A 197 1.98 5.42 18.61
CA VAL A 197 2.03 5.93 17.24
C VAL A 197 1.24 5.00 16.33
N MET A 198 0.48 5.57 15.40
CA MET A 198 -0.21 4.84 14.34
C MET A 198 0.42 5.15 12.99
N VAL A 199 0.68 4.11 12.21
CA VAL A 199 1.06 4.18 10.80
C VAL A 199 0.03 3.45 9.95
N ALA A 200 -0.22 3.91 8.72
CA ALA A 200 -1.15 3.25 7.83
C ALA A 200 -0.41 2.49 6.73
N VAL A 201 -0.84 1.25 6.46
CA VAL A 201 -0.41 0.45 5.31
C VAL A 201 -1.56 0.43 4.31
N LEU A 202 -1.42 1.22 3.25
CA LEU A 202 -2.33 1.27 2.11
C LEU A 202 -1.84 0.26 1.09
N ASP A 203 -2.50 -0.91 1.00
CA ASP A 203 -1.99 -2.03 0.20
C ASP A 203 -3.10 -3.03 -0.17
N SER A 204 -2.74 -4.26 -0.47
CA SER A 204 -3.66 -5.36 -0.85
C SER A 204 -4.54 -5.88 0.30
N GLY A 205 -4.27 -5.45 1.53
CA GLY A 205 -4.87 -5.92 2.76
C GLY A 205 -3.83 -6.48 3.72
N VAL A 206 -4.18 -6.60 4.99
CA VAL A 206 -3.30 -7.14 6.05
C VAL A 206 -4.03 -8.23 6.81
N ASP A 207 -3.38 -9.37 6.97
CA ASP A 207 -3.87 -10.47 7.83
C ASP A 207 -3.60 -10.14 9.30
N ASP A 208 -4.60 -9.57 9.97
CA ASP A 208 -4.56 -9.24 11.38
C ASP A 208 -4.67 -10.46 12.31
N THR A 209 -4.81 -11.66 11.73
CA THR A 209 -4.77 -12.94 12.47
C THR A 209 -3.38 -13.56 12.52
N HIS A 210 -2.44 -13.03 11.72
CA HIS A 210 -1.04 -13.47 11.74
C HIS A 210 -0.45 -13.28 13.15
N PRO A 211 0.27 -14.27 13.71
CA PRO A 211 0.82 -14.18 15.07
C PRO A 211 1.60 -12.88 15.32
N ASP A 212 2.49 -12.51 14.41
CA ASP A 212 3.37 -11.34 14.56
C ASP A 212 2.65 -10.00 14.36
N LEU A 213 1.41 -9.99 13.82
CA LEU A 213 0.64 -8.77 13.52
C LEU A 213 -0.60 -8.58 14.39
N ARG A 214 -1.04 -9.65 15.08
CA ARG A 214 -2.30 -9.67 15.85
C ARG A 214 -2.41 -8.53 16.88
N GLY A 215 -1.30 -8.15 17.51
CA GLY A 215 -1.26 -7.07 18.49
C GLY A 215 -0.94 -5.70 17.88
N ALA A 216 -0.48 -5.65 16.63
CA ALA A 216 -0.08 -4.41 15.96
C ALA A 216 -1.21 -3.79 15.12
N VAL A 217 -2.04 -4.61 14.44
CA VAL A 217 -3.15 -4.10 13.62
C VAL A 217 -4.27 -3.54 14.50
N ASP A 218 -4.59 -2.26 14.30
CA ASP A 218 -5.66 -1.57 15.02
C ASP A 218 -6.97 -1.59 14.20
N PRO A 219 -7.99 -2.35 14.63
CA PRO A 219 -9.27 -2.43 13.91
C PRO A 219 -9.98 -1.08 13.77
N LYS A 220 -9.75 -0.12 14.68
CA LYS A 220 -10.42 1.18 14.65
C LYS A 220 -9.88 2.10 13.56
N SER A 221 -8.62 1.90 13.16
CA SER A 221 -7.97 2.66 12.10
C SER A 221 -7.91 1.88 10.78
N SER A 222 -8.48 0.67 10.73
CA SER A 222 -8.44 -0.23 9.57
C SER A 222 -9.75 -0.20 8.78
N ALA A 223 -9.65 -0.30 7.46
CA ALA A 223 -10.80 -0.32 6.54
C ALA A 223 -10.45 -0.94 5.20
N SER A 224 -11.46 -1.29 4.42
CA SER A 224 -11.32 -1.47 2.98
C SER A 224 -11.74 -0.20 2.24
N CYS A 225 -10.94 0.23 1.30
CA CYS A 225 -11.24 1.28 0.33
C CYS A 225 -11.30 0.73 -1.11
N ALA A 226 -11.48 -0.58 -1.29
CA ALA A 226 -11.36 -1.28 -2.59
C ALA A 226 -12.39 -0.86 -3.66
N ASP A 227 -13.38 -0.05 -3.32
CA ASP A 227 -14.37 0.53 -4.24
C ASP A 227 -14.47 2.07 -4.13
N GLY A 228 -13.43 2.71 -3.58
CA GLY A 228 -13.39 4.16 -3.34
C GLY A 228 -14.20 4.62 -2.13
N ARG A 229 -14.77 3.71 -1.35
CA ARG A 229 -15.56 4.01 -0.14
C ARG A 229 -15.00 3.28 1.07
N PRO A 230 -14.93 3.92 2.24
CA PRO A 230 -14.42 3.24 3.42
C PRO A 230 -15.43 2.20 3.95
N ASP A 231 -14.99 0.97 4.08
CA ASP A 231 -15.70 -0.11 4.77
C ASP A 231 -14.89 -0.55 6.00
N ALA A 232 -15.34 -0.11 7.18
CA ALA A 232 -14.67 -0.39 8.45
C ALA A 232 -15.25 -1.61 9.19
N ARG A 233 -16.05 -2.46 8.53
CA ARG A 233 -16.52 -3.69 9.14
C ARG A 233 -15.33 -4.60 9.46
N ALA A 234 -15.43 -5.32 10.59
CA ALA A 234 -14.37 -6.21 11.03
C ALA A 234 -13.92 -7.17 9.93
N GLY A 235 -12.62 -7.18 9.65
CA GLY A 235 -12.01 -8.03 8.62
C GLY A 235 -12.11 -7.51 7.19
N ALA A 236 -12.79 -6.38 6.92
CA ALA A 236 -12.88 -5.82 5.57
C ALA A 236 -11.50 -5.45 4.99
N TRP A 237 -10.54 -5.13 5.85
CA TRP A 237 -9.15 -4.81 5.51
C TRP A 237 -8.24 -6.01 5.25
N ARG A 238 -8.74 -7.25 5.45
CA ARG A 238 -7.96 -8.46 5.22
C ARG A 238 -7.73 -8.70 3.73
N PRO A 239 -6.67 -9.44 3.37
CA PRO A 239 -6.44 -9.87 2.00
C PRO A 239 -7.65 -10.59 1.41
N ASP A 240 -7.84 -10.48 0.09
CA ASP A 240 -8.84 -11.24 -0.64
C ASP A 240 -8.18 -12.48 -1.25
N ASP A 241 -8.51 -13.66 -0.75
CA ASP A 241 -7.89 -14.93 -1.18
C ASP A 241 -8.11 -15.25 -2.68
N GLY A 242 -9.10 -14.60 -3.30
CA GLY A 242 -9.39 -14.74 -4.73
C GLY A 242 -8.50 -13.88 -5.63
N VAL A 243 -7.68 -12.99 -5.06
CA VAL A 243 -6.85 -12.05 -5.82
C VAL A 243 -5.38 -12.41 -5.71
N SER A 244 -4.72 -12.52 -6.86
CA SER A 244 -3.26 -12.73 -6.90
C SER A 244 -2.55 -11.59 -6.16
N GLU A 245 -1.44 -11.91 -5.49
CA GLU A 245 -0.63 -10.95 -4.72
C GLU A 245 -1.36 -10.31 -3.51
N SER A 246 -2.51 -10.84 -3.10
CA SER A 246 -3.26 -10.30 -1.96
C SER A 246 -2.47 -10.31 -0.64
N GLY A 247 -1.47 -11.16 -0.49
CA GLY A 247 -0.59 -11.24 0.67
C GLY A 247 0.45 -10.12 0.79
N HIS A 248 0.65 -9.30 -0.25
CA HIS A 248 1.69 -8.27 -0.31
C HIS A 248 1.60 -7.27 0.86
N GLY A 249 0.39 -6.79 1.19
CA GLY A 249 0.20 -5.85 2.30
C GLY A 249 0.50 -6.44 3.68
N THR A 250 0.29 -7.76 3.87
CA THR A 250 0.70 -8.47 5.09
C THR A 250 2.22 -8.46 5.21
N HIS A 251 2.93 -8.73 4.10
CA HIS A 251 4.38 -8.68 4.06
C HIS A 251 4.93 -7.29 4.39
N VAL A 252 4.36 -6.26 3.79
CA VAL A 252 4.70 -4.85 4.06
C VAL A 252 4.44 -4.50 5.52
N ALA A 253 3.30 -4.92 6.10
CA ALA A 253 2.95 -4.67 7.49
C ALA A 253 3.95 -5.33 8.46
N GLY A 254 4.40 -6.55 8.17
CA GLY A 254 5.42 -7.24 8.96
C GLY A 254 6.74 -6.48 9.00
N ILE A 255 7.23 -5.98 7.85
CA ILE A 255 8.45 -5.15 7.80
C ILE A 255 8.28 -3.89 8.65
N VAL A 256 7.10 -3.27 8.63
CA VAL A 256 6.83 -2.06 9.41
C VAL A 256 6.84 -2.34 10.90
N GLY A 257 6.09 -3.37 11.36
CA GLY A 257 5.76 -3.44 12.77
C GLY A 257 5.46 -4.83 13.34
N ALA A 258 5.93 -5.93 12.72
CA ALA A 258 5.88 -7.25 13.35
C ALA A 258 6.42 -7.17 14.78
N VAL A 259 5.67 -7.71 15.73
CA VAL A 259 6.02 -7.64 17.15
C VAL A 259 7.28 -8.46 17.44
N ARG A 260 7.97 -8.12 18.51
CA ARG A 260 9.14 -8.88 18.97
C ARG A 260 8.73 -9.74 20.17
N ASP A 261 8.40 -10.98 19.93
CA ASP A 261 7.84 -11.88 20.96
C ASP A 261 8.56 -13.23 21.09
N GLY A 262 9.69 -13.41 20.40
CA GLY A 262 10.47 -14.64 20.38
C GLY A 262 10.05 -15.63 19.30
N HIS A 263 9.20 -15.20 18.36
CA HIS A 263 8.69 -16.01 17.25
C HIS A 263 8.80 -15.22 15.94
N GLY A 264 8.92 -15.92 14.82
CA GLY A 264 8.84 -15.35 13.48
C GLY A 264 9.86 -14.26 13.17
N VAL A 265 9.41 -13.10 12.74
CA VAL A 265 10.22 -11.96 12.32
C VAL A 265 9.92 -10.72 13.14
N MET A 266 10.87 -9.79 13.19
CA MET A 266 10.71 -8.49 13.82
C MET A 266 10.63 -7.38 12.77
N GLY A 267 9.69 -6.45 12.94
CA GLY A 267 9.60 -5.24 12.13
C GLY A 267 10.58 -4.15 12.55
N VAL A 268 10.62 -3.05 11.77
CA VAL A 268 11.46 -1.86 12.05
C VAL A 268 11.00 -1.13 13.32
N ALA A 269 9.69 -1.07 13.54
CA ALA A 269 9.03 -0.46 14.69
C ALA A 269 8.13 -1.48 15.41
N PRO A 270 8.73 -2.46 16.15
CA PRO A 270 7.98 -3.59 16.69
C PRO A 270 6.84 -3.15 17.62
N GLY A 271 5.61 -3.58 17.30
CA GLY A 271 4.44 -3.25 18.08
C GLY A 271 3.85 -1.85 17.84
N VAL A 272 4.30 -1.10 16.82
CA VAL A 272 3.62 0.11 16.37
C VAL A 272 2.19 -0.22 15.96
N ARG A 273 1.22 0.66 16.22
CA ARG A 273 -0.15 0.44 15.72
C ARG A 273 -0.21 0.60 14.20
N ILE A 274 -0.82 -0.38 13.54
CA ILE A 274 -0.97 -0.41 12.09
C ILE A 274 -2.45 -0.24 11.74
N GLY A 275 -2.79 0.85 11.03
CA GLY A 275 -4.05 0.99 10.32
C GLY A 275 -3.94 0.26 8.98
N ALA A 276 -4.57 -0.90 8.87
CA ALA A 276 -4.60 -1.67 7.64
C ALA A 276 -5.67 -1.13 6.69
N VAL A 277 -5.28 -0.63 5.53
CA VAL A 277 -6.22 -0.08 4.55
C VAL A 277 -6.10 -0.83 3.23
N ARG A 278 -7.07 -1.70 2.97
CA ARG A 278 -7.11 -2.47 1.73
C ARG A 278 -7.57 -1.60 0.57
N LEU A 279 -6.68 -1.41 -0.40
CA LEU A 279 -6.98 -0.69 -1.65
C LEU A 279 -7.22 -1.64 -2.82
N LEU A 280 -6.61 -2.84 -2.79
CA LEU A 280 -6.67 -3.80 -3.88
C LEU A 280 -8.11 -4.27 -4.09
N GLY A 281 -8.66 -3.96 -5.26
CA GLY A 281 -9.97 -4.40 -5.67
C GLY A 281 -9.98 -5.85 -6.19
N PRO A 282 -11.15 -6.42 -6.45
CA PRO A 282 -11.28 -7.81 -6.90
C PRO A 282 -10.65 -8.10 -8.26
N LEU A 283 -10.27 -7.07 -9.01
CA LEU A 283 -9.56 -7.20 -10.29
C LEU A 283 -8.03 -7.10 -10.13
N GLY A 284 -7.52 -6.94 -8.92
CA GLY A 284 -6.08 -6.86 -8.65
C GLY A 284 -5.45 -5.49 -8.95
N GLN A 285 -6.24 -4.40 -9.01
CA GLN A 285 -5.77 -3.05 -9.30
C GLN A 285 -5.89 -2.10 -8.11
N TYR A 286 -4.96 -1.13 -8.04
CA TYR A 286 -4.96 0.00 -7.09
C TYR A 286 -5.52 1.25 -7.79
N TYR A 287 -6.83 1.33 -7.93
CA TYR A 287 -7.46 2.46 -8.61
C TYR A 287 -7.34 3.79 -7.86
N PRO A 288 -7.28 4.94 -8.56
CA PRO A 288 -7.12 6.27 -7.95
C PRO A 288 -8.15 6.60 -6.89
N GLU A 289 -9.41 6.21 -7.07
CA GLU A 289 -10.46 6.41 -6.07
C GLU A 289 -10.22 5.64 -4.79
N ASN A 290 -9.61 4.44 -4.88
CA ASN A 290 -9.25 3.63 -3.72
C ASN A 290 -8.09 4.29 -2.95
N ILE A 291 -7.13 4.84 -3.70
CA ILE A 291 -5.98 5.58 -3.15
C ILE A 291 -6.46 6.85 -2.42
N VAL A 292 -7.35 7.63 -3.05
CA VAL A 292 -7.94 8.84 -2.44
C VAL A 292 -8.69 8.49 -1.16
N CYS A 293 -9.54 7.44 -1.20
CA CYS A 293 -10.25 6.95 -0.01
C CYS A 293 -9.28 6.57 1.10
N GLY A 294 -8.28 5.73 0.80
CA GLY A 294 -7.32 5.23 1.80
C GLY A 294 -6.44 6.33 2.40
N MET A 295 -6.00 7.27 1.57
CA MET A 295 -5.18 8.40 2.01
C MET A 295 -5.95 9.29 3.00
N ILE A 296 -7.21 9.62 2.68
CA ILE A 296 -8.09 10.41 3.55
C ILE A 296 -8.38 9.64 4.84
N TRP A 297 -8.74 8.34 4.74
CA TRP A 297 -9.00 7.48 5.89
C TRP A 297 -7.81 7.47 6.86
N ALA A 298 -6.61 7.19 6.36
CA ALA A 298 -5.40 7.15 7.18
C ALA A 298 -5.11 8.49 7.86
N ALA A 299 -5.28 9.60 7.14
CA ALA A 299 -5.07 10.95 7.66
C ALA A 299 -6.08 11.30 8.75
N ASP A 300 -7.36 10.98 8.58
CA ASP A 300 -8.43 11.26 9.54
C ASP A 300 -8.31 10.40 10.81
N HIS A 301 -7.62 9.25 10.72
CA HIS A 301 -7.32 8.40 11.88
C HIS A 301 -5.96 8.70 12.53
N GLY A 302 -5.28 9.78 12.10
CA GLY A 302 -4.07 10.29 12.75
C GLY A 302 -2.80 9.52 12.45
N ALA A 303 -2.69 8.92 11.26
CA ALA A 303 -1.46 8.27 10.82
C ALA A 303 -0.28 9.25 10.84
N LYS A 304 0.84 8.85 11.44
CA LYS A 304 2.12 9.58 11.38
C LYS A 304 2.94 9.23 10.15
N ALA A 305 2.71 8.05 9.58
CA ALA A 305 3.24 7.65 8.29
C ALA A 305 2.16 6.91 7.48
N ILE A 306 2.19 7.05 6.17
CA ILE A 306 1.30 6.34 5.24
C ILE A 306 2.17 5.65 4.19
N ASN A 307 2.21 4.31 4.22
CA ASN A 307 2.94 3.50 3.27
C ASN A 307 2.15 3.28 1.98
N ASN A 308 2.79 3.49 0.84
CA ASN A 308 2.22 3.32 -0.50
C ASN A 308 3.19 2.49 -1.36
N SER A 309 3.01 1.18 -1.38
CA SER A 309 3.89 0.24 -2.08
C SER A 309 3.32 -0.23 -3.43
N TYR A 310 2.77 0.70 -4.23
CA TYR A 310 2.08 0.46 -5.50
C TYR A 310 2.26 1.63 -6.49
N PHE A 311 1.61 1.57 -7.62
CA PHE A 311 1.30 2.73 -8.47
C PHE A 311 -0.21 2.81 -8.71
N ALA A 312 -0.70 3.99 -9.12
CA ALA A 312 -2.12 4.19 -9.42
C ALA A 312 -2.47 3.55 -10.77
N ASP A 313 -3.23 2.46 -10.72
CA ASP A 313 -3.79 1.81 -11.90
C ASP A 313 -4.90 2.66 -12.56
N PRO A 314 -5.20 2.48 -13.83
CA PRO A 314 -4.59 1.54 -14.77
C PRO A 314 -3.34 2.07 -15.48
N TRP A 315 -2.94 3.30 -15.20
CA TRP A 315 -1.83 3.96 -15.87
C TRP A 315 -0.61 4.01 -14.97
N LYS A 316 0.43 3.27 -15.31
CA LYS A 316 1.69 3.27 -14.57
C LYS A 316 2.29 4.67 -14.42
N TYR A 317 2.16 5.46 -15.47
CA TYR A 317 2.51 6.87 -15.49
C TYR A 317 1.33 7.67 -15.98
N ASN A 318 0.98 8.73 -15.27
CA ASN A 318 -0.13 9.62 -15.56
C ASN A 318 0.39 10.90 -16.22
N CYS A 319 -0.14 11.23 -17.40
CA CYS A 319 0.31 12.32 -18.23
C CYS A 319 -0.65 13.52 -18.14
N PRO A 320 -0.15 14.76 -17.93
CA PRO A 320 -1.01 15.95 -17.82
C PRO A 320 -1.71 16.35 -19.12
N GLN A 321 -1.27 15.82 -20.26
CA GLN A 321 -1.89 16.07 -21.57
C GLN A 321 -3.20 15.29 -21.76
N ASP A 322 -3.39 14.21 -21.04
CA ASP A 322 -4.62 13.43 -21.00
C ASP A 322 -5.53 14.00 -19.90
N PRO A 323 -6.73 14.51 -20.23
CA PRO A 323 -7.60 15.14 -19.24
C PRO A 323 -8.07 14.21 -18.11
N ASP A 324 -8.21 12.91 -18.37
CA ASP A 324 -8.60 11.93 -17.34
C ASP A 324 -7.43 11.69 -16.39
N GLN A 325 -6.22 11.47 -16.92
CA GLN A 325 -5.02 11.29 -16.12
C GLN A 325 -4.64 12.56 -15.35
N ALA A 326 -4.82 13.76 -15.94
CA ALA A 326 -4.62 15.04 -15.24
C ALA A 326 -5.57 15.18 -14.03
N ALA A 327 -6.83 14.75 -14.16
CA ALA A 327 -7.78 14.78 -13.05
C ALA A 327 -7.39 13.77 -11.95
N VAL A 328 -6.89 12.59 -12.32
CA VAL A 328 -6.34 11.60 -11.38
C VAL A 328 -5.14 12.17 -10.62
N VAL A 329 -4.18 12.80 -11.33
CA VAL A 329 -3.04 13.47 -10.69
C VAL A 329 -3.52 14.51 -9.68
N ALA A 330 -4.48 15.37 -10.08
CA ALA A 330 -5.02 16.41 -9.20
C ALA A 330 -5.71 15.85 -7.95
N ALA A 331 -6.47 14.77 -8.08
CA ALA A 331 -7.17 14.15 -6.96
C ALA A 331 -6.20 13.51 -5.95
N VAL A 332 -5.25 12.71 -6.45
CA VAL A 332 -4.25 12.06 -5.59
C VAL A 332 -3.34 13.11 -4.94
N SER A 333 -2.95 14.18 -5.67
CA SER A 333 -2.18 15.29 -5.10
C SER A 333 -2.91 15.95 -3.93
N ARG A 334 -4.21 16.28 -4.07
CA ARG A 334 -5.00 16.85 -2.98
C ARG A 334 -5.11 15.92 -1.76
N ALA A 335 -5.22 14.61 -1.99
CA ALA A 335 -5.26 13.63 -0.91
C ALA A 335 -3.91 13.53 -0.18
N VAL A 336 -2.79 13.56 -0.90
CA VAL A 336 -1.43 13.62 -0.34
C VAL A 336 -1.24 14.91 0.47
N GLU A 337 -1.60 16.07 -0.09
CA GLU A 337 -1.53 17.36 0.60
C GLU A 337 -2.37 17.38 1.88
N TYR A 338 -3.58 16.83 1.82
CA TYR A 338 -4.44 16.68 2.99
C TYR A 338 -3.78 15.83 4.07
N ALA A 339 -3.24 14.66 3.72
CA ALA A 339 -2.58 13.77 4.67
C ALA A 339 -1.35 14.43 5.30
N ARG A 340 -0.52 15.12 4.50
CA ARG A 340 0.64 15.89 4.99
C ARG A 340 0.21 17.03 5.91
N GLY A 341 -0.86 17.73 5.57
CA GLY A 341 -1.46 18.78 6.41
C GLY A 341 -1.99 18.26 7.75
N LYS A 342 -2.31 16.97 7.86
CA LYS A 342 -2.65 16.28 9.10
C LYS A 342 -1.42 15.75 9.88
N GLY A 343 -0.22 15.95 9.35
CA GLY A 343 1.04 15.56 9.97
C GLY A 343 1.56 14.19 9.57
N ALA A 344 0.97 13.55 8.56
CA ALA A 344 1.43 12.25 8.06
C ALA A 344 2.58 12.39 7.06
N VAL A 345 3.66 11.65 7.23
CA VAL A 345 4.68 11.46 6.20
C VAL A 345 4.14 10.45 5.19
N VAL A 346 3.98 10.87 3.94
CA VAL A 346 3.58 9.97 2.85
C VAL A 346 4.83 9.33 2.26
N VAL A 347 4.95 8.02 2.39
CA VAL A 347 6.08 7.22 1.89
C VAL A 347 5.59 6.40 0.68
N ALA A 348 6.39 6.36 -0.38
CA ALA A 348 6.05 5.57 -1.57
C ALA A 348 7.26 4.87 -2.18
N SER A 349 7.00 3.70 -2.79
CA SER A 349 7.98 2.96 -3.56
C SER A 349 8.34 3.67 -4.87
N ALA A 350 9.63 3.69 -5.25
CA ALA A 350 10.10 4.29 -6.50
C ALA A 350 9.66 3.50 -7.75
N GLY A 351 9.41 2.19 -7.62
CA GLY A 351 9.08 1.27 -8.70
C GLY A 351 10.23 0.36 -9.10
N ASN A 352 9.90 -0.70 -9.86
CA ASN A 352 10.78 -1.85 -10.09
C ASN A 352 11.06 -2.10 -11.58
N ASP A 353 11.36 -1.03 -12.34
CA ASP A 353 11.54 -1.11 -13.79
C ASP A 353 12.95 -0.74 -14.26
N GLY A 354 13.85 -0.42 -13.32
CA GLY A 354 15.22 0.02 -13.61
C GLY A 354 15.28 1.32 -14.42
N GLN A 355 14.24 2.17 -14.35
CA GLN A 355 14.12 3.38 -15.15
C GLN A 355 14.59 4.62 -14.40
N ASP A 356 15.23 5.54 -15.14
CA ASP A 356 15.53 6.89 -14.66
C ASP A 356 14.26 7.75 -14.70
N LEU A 357 13.75 8.12 -13.52
CA LEU A 357 12.57 8.98 -13.37
C LEU A 357 12.83 10.44 -13.80
N GLY A 358 14.07 10.83 -14.04
CA GLY A 358 14.47 12.13 -14.58
C GLY A 358 14.61 12.16 -16.10
N ALA A 359 14.43 11.03 -16.79
CA ALA A 359 14.54 10.88 -18.23
C ALA A 359 13.20 10.49 -18.89
N PRO A 360 13.06 10.60 -20.21
CA PRO A 360 11.96 9.98 -20.94
C PRO A 360 11.90 8.48 -20.64
N ARG A 361 10.69 7.97 -20.50
CA ARG A 361 10.46 6.60 -20.01
C ARG A 361 9.50 5.83 -20.90
N ARG A 362 9.50 4.52 -20.75
CA ARG A 362 8.68 3.61 -21.53
C ARG A 362 7.68 2.90 -20.65
N ASP A 363 6.45 2.81 -21.12
CA ASP A 363 5.38 2.07 -20.47
C ASP A 363 4.82 1.04 -21.46
N GLU A 364 4.97 -0.24 -21.12
CA GLU A 364 4.53 -1.37 -21.94
C GLU A 364 3.38 -2.14 -21.27
N ARG A 365 2.86 -1.63 -20.14
CA ARG A 365 1.89 -2.36 -19.32
C ARG A 365 0.53 -1.70 -19.23
N SER A 366 0.45 -0.39 -19.52
CA SER A 366 -0.79 0.35 -19.35
C SER A 366 -1.63 0.42 -20.62
N PRO A 367 -2.96 0.51 -20.48
CA PRO A 367 -3.70 0.32 -19.24
C PRO A 367 -3.74 -1.16 -18.86
N ASN A 368 -3.60 -1.48 -17.57
CA ASN A 368 -3.50 -2.86 -17.09
C ASN A 368 -4.83 -3.43 -16.54
N ASP A 369 -5.93 -2.68 -16.66
CA ASP A 369 -7.29 -3.09 -16.26
C ASP A 369 -8.17 -3.53 -17.44
N ARG A 370 -7.61 -3.67 -18.63
CA ARG A 370 -8.36 -4.12 -19.80
C ARG A 370 -8.70 -5.59 -19.71
N VAL A 371 -9.95 -5.91 -19.86
CA VAL A 371 -10.47 -7.28 -19.93
C VAL A 371 -10.08 -7.96 -21.26
N SER A 372 -9.70 -7.18 -22.29
CA SER A 372 -9.28 -7.70 -23.59
C SER A 372 -8.34 -6.74 -24.33
N GLY A 373 -7.29 -7.28 -24.92
CA GLY A 373 -6.31 -6.59 -25.75
C GLY A 373 -4.93 -6.43 -25.09
N PRO A 374 -3.87 -6.33 -25.89
CA PRO A 374 -2.52 -6.15 -25.36
C PRO A 374 -2.35 -4.75 -24.76
N PRO A 375 -1.43 -4.59 -23.78
CA PRO A 375 -0.98 -3.28 -23.33
C PRO A 375 -0.46 -2.43 -24.48
N GLN A 376 -0.56 -1.12 -24.34
CA GLN A 376 -0.01 -0.20 -25.33
C GLN A 376 1.43 0.14 -24.95
N SER A 377 2.36 0.05 -25.91
CA SER A 377 3.70 0.61 -25.72
C SER A 377 3.61 2.13 -25.88
N ARG A 378 3.99 2.87 -24.83
CA ARG A 378 3.97 4.33 -24.79
C ARG A 378 5.38 4.87 -24.51
N GLU A 379 5.88 5.75 -25.38
CA GLU A 379 7.04 6.59 -25.07
C GLU A 379 6.55 7.84 -24.38
N LEU A 380 7.05 8.12 -23.20
CA LEU A 380 6.55 9.16 -22.31
C LEU A 380 7.64 10.18 -21.97
N GLY A 381 7.28 11.44 -21.92
CA GLY A 381 8.14 12.48 -21.41
C GLY A 381 8.23 12.48 -19.89
N THR A 382 9.10 13.34 -19.34
CA THR A 382 9.33 13.45 -17.88
C THR A 382 8.16 14.07 -17.12
N GLU A 383 7.20 14.68 -17.83
CA GLU A 383 5.97 15.24 -17.30
C GLU A 383 4.93 14.19 -16.91
N CYS A 384 5.03 12.97 -17.46
CA CYS A 384 4.21 11.84 -17.07
C CYS A 384 4.76 11.22 -15.81
N ILE A 385 4.01 11.24 -14.72
CA ILE A 385 4.49 10.87 -13.38
C ILE A 385 3.83 9.59 -12.84
N ARG A 386 4.56 8.89 -12.00
CA ARG A 386 4.09 7.75 -11.22
C ARG A 386 3.43 8.23 -9.93
N LEU A 387 2.20 7.80 -9.67
CA LEU A 387 1.45 8.18 -8.48
C LEU A 387 1.47 7.07 -7.41
N PRO A 388 1.55 7.43 -6.11
CA PRO A 388 1.79 8.78 -5.59
C PRO A 388 3.29 9.15 -5.56
N GLY A 389 4.21 8.25 -5.92
CA GLY A 389 5.65 8.34 -5.66
C GLY A 389 6.32 9.62 -6.18
N GLU A 390 5.93 10.15 -7.34
CA GLU A 390 6.56 11.36 -7.90
C GLU A 390 5.83 12.66 -7.54
N LEU A 391 4.84 12.63 -6.63
CA LEU A 391 4.18 13.85 -6.17
C LEU A 391 5.08 14.65 -5.21
N PRO A 392 4.97 15.99 -5.23
CA PRO A 392 5.70 16.83 -4.28
C PRO A 392 5.42 16.45 -2.82
N GLY A 393 6.48 16.38 -2.01
CA GLY A 393 6.38 16.09 -0.58
C GLY A 393 6.16 14.63 -0.21
N VAL A 394 6.14 13.73 -1.18
CA VAL A 394 6.19 12.29 -0.95
C VAL A 394 7.65 11.85 -0.76
N VAL A 395 7.89 11.01 0.25
CA VAL A 395 9.19 10.36 0.47
C VAL A 395 9.28 9.15 -0.44
N THR A 396 9.95 9.31 -1.58
CA THR A 396 10.10 8.25 -2.59
C THR A 396 11.33 7.42 -2.29
N VAL A 397 11.15 6.10 -2.18
CA VAL A 397 12.17 5.18 -1.67
C VAL A 397 12.65 4.23 -2.75
N THR A 398 13.97 4.20 -2.96
CA THR A 398 14.67 3.24 -3.82
C THR A 398 15.09 2.00 -3.03
N SER A 399 15.42 0.95 -3.74
CA SER A 399 15.83 -0.33 -3.15
C SER A 399 17.34 -0.51 -3.17
N VAL A 400 17.88 -0.99 -2.04
CA VAL A 400 19.25 -1.53 -1.96
C VAL A 400 19.22 -3.00 -1.57
N ASN A 401 20.25 -3.72 -2.02
CA ASN A 401 20.54 -5.10 -1.65
C ASN A 401 21.29 -5.19 -0.30
N ARG A 402 21.62 -6.40 0.12
CA ARG A 402 22.31 -6.70 1.38
C ARG A 402 23.67 -6.00 1.54
N ASP A 403 24.34 -5.71 0.43
CA ASP A 403 25.63 -5.02 0.43
C ASP A 403 25.48 -3.49 0.36
N GLY A 404 24.25 -2.98 0.41
CA GLY A 404 23.96 -1.55 0.30
C GLY A 404 24.10 -1.00 -1.12
N GLN A 405 24.19 -1.88 -2.13
CA GLN A 405 24.22 -1.47 -3.54
C GLN A 405 22.79 -1.32 -4.06
N PRO A 406 22.53 -0.44 -5.04
CA PRO A 406 21.21 -0.34 -5.66
C PRO A 406 20.79 -1.69 -6.25
N SER A 407 19.57 -2.13 -5.96
CA SER A 407 18.98 -3.30 -6.60
C SER A 407 18.79 -3.05 -8.10
N ALA A 408 19.06 -4.03 -8.95
CA ALA A 408 19.07 -3.85 -10.41
C ALA A 408 17.71 -3.37 -10.97
N TYR A 409 16.62 -3.76 -10.32
CA TYR A 409 15.26 -3.38 -10.71
C TYR A 409 14.84 -1.98 -10.24
N THR A 410 15.54 -1.35 -9.29
CA THR A 410 15.05 -0.11 -8.67
C THR A 410 14.96 1.02 -9.70
N ASN A 411 13.83 1.71 -9.74
CA ASN A 411 13.77 3.01 -10.40
C ASN A 411 14.64 4.00 -9.61
N TYR A 412 15.16 5.00 -10.30
CA TYR A 412 16.08 5.98 -9.76
C TYR A 412 15.88 7.34 -10.43
N GLY A 413 16.59 8.36 -10.02
CA GLY A 413 16.56 9.67 -10.66
C GLY A 413 16.99 10.80 -9.71
N ARG A 414 17.91 11.63 -10.16
CA ARG A 414 18.41 12.77 -9.38
C ARG A 414 17.29 13.77 -9.09
N GLY A 415 17.02 14.02 -7.80
CA GLY A 415 15.92 14.90 -7.37
C GLY A 415 14.52 14.29 -7.51
N LYS A 416 14.44 13.00 -7.86
CA LYS A 416 13.19 12.24 -7.99
C LYS A 416 12.98 11.25 -6.84
N VAL A 417 14.05 10.89 -6.15
CA VAL A 417 14.05 9.95 -5.03
C VAL A 417 14.57 10.63 -3.77
N SER A 418 14.03 10.25 -2.63
CA SER A 418 14.30 10.89 -1.34
C SER A 418 15.33 10.12 -0.52
N LEU A 419 15.17 8.79 -0.43
CA LEU A 419 15.94 7.87 0.41
C LEU A 419 16.11 6.53 -0.30
N ALA A 420 17.12 5.79 0.12
CA ALA A 420 17.25 4.37 -0.17
C ALA A 420 17.00 3.54 1.09
N ALA A 421 16.51 2.31 0.94
CA ALA A 421 16.31 1.38 2.04
C ALA A 421 16.44 -0.08 1.56
N PRO A 422 16.59 -1.06 2.48
CA PRO A 422 16.61 -2.46 2.12
C PRO A 422 15.34 -2.89 1.36
N GLY A 423 15.51 -3.35 0.14
CA GLY A 423 14.43 -3.92 -0.66
C GLY A 423 14.80 -5.29 -1.23
N GLY A 424 16.08 -5.66 -1.10
CA GLY A 424 16.59 -6.97 -1.49
C GLY A 424 16.98 -7.08 -2.96
N ASP A 425 17.50 -8.26 -3.27
CA ASP A 425 17.93 -8.63 -4.62
C ASP A 425 17.48 -10.08 -4.90
N PRO A 426 16.55 -10.29 -5.85
CA PRO A 426 16.03 -11.62 -6.14
C PRO A 426 17.10 -12.56 -6.71
N ASP A 427 18.11 -12.03 -7.40
CA ASP A 427 19.19 -12.82 -8.01
C ASP A 427 20.11 -13.47 -6.95
N SER A 428 20.10 -12.95 -5.74
CA SER A 428 20.80 -13.52 -4.59
C SER A 428 20.02 -14.59 -3.82
N GLY A 429 18.89 -15.04 -4.36
CA GLY A 429 18.00 -16.04 -3.74
C GLY A 429 17.31 -15.53 -2.46
N VAL A 430 16.80 -16.46 -1.67
CA VAL A 430 16.07 -16.14 -0.42
C VAL A 430 16.90 -15.30 0.55
N GLN A 431 18.21 -15.54 0.63
CA GLN A 431 19.11 -14.79 1.52
C GLN A 431 19.34 -13.34 1.08
N GLY A 432 19.13 -13.03 -0.18
CA GLY A 432 19.21 -11.67 -0.72
C GLY A 432 17.89 -10.91 -0.68
N ALA A 433 16.78 -11.61 -0.52
CA ALA A 433 15.44 -11.03 -0.42
C ALA A 433 15.13 -10.61 1.02
N VAL A 434 14.00 -9.94 1.22
CA VAL A 434 13.47 -9.53 2.53
C VAL A 434 12.42 -10.54 2.96
N VAL A 435 12.66 -11.20 4.10
CA VAL A 435 11.70 -12.14 4.70
C VAL A 435 10.74 -11.37 5.60
N SER A 436 9.44 -11.65 5.48
CA SER A 436 8.40 -11.05 6.32
C SER A 436 7.14 -11.92 6.33
N ASP A 437 6.13 -11.46 7.07
CA ASP A 437 4.86 -12.14 7.28
C ASP A 437 4.09 -12.39 5.98
N TRP A 438 3.36 -13.50 5.97
CA TRP A 438 2.48 -13.84 4.84
C TRP A 438 1.14 -14.40 5.39
N PRO A 439 0.01 -14.18 4.69
CA PRO A 439 -1.29 -14.62 5.17
C PRO A 439 -1.32 -16.09 5.61
N GLY A 440 -2.11 -16.39 6.65
CA GLY A 440 -2.24 -17.73 7.21
C GLY A 440 -1.11 -18.12 8.15
N GLY A 441 -0.44 -17.16 8.78
CA GLY A 441 0.66 -17.41 9.73
C GLY A 441 1.93 -17.92 9.06
N GLN A 442 2.11 -17.60 7.79
CA GLN A 442 3.28 -17.99 6.99
C GLN A 442 4.27 -16.84 6.86
N TYR A 443 5.45 -17.15 6.32
CA TYR A 443 6.51 -16.20 6.01
C TYR A 443 6.96 -16.39 4.57
N THR A 444 7.29 -15.30 3.90
CA THR A 444 7.82 -15.36 2.53
C THR A 444 8.95 -14.37 2.33
N ALA A 445 9.76 -14.61 1.30
CA ALA A 445 10.86 -13.75 0.91
C ALA A 445 10.50 -13.00 -0.37
N LEU A 446 10.45 -11.69 -0.32
CA LEU A 446 10.18 -10.82 -1.46
C LEU A 446 11.30 -9.81 -1.67
N ALA A 447 11.42 -9.32 -2.91
CA ALA A 447 12.32 -8.23 -3.24
C ALA A 447 11.57 -7.16 -4.04
N GLY A 448 11.79 -5.88 -3.70
CA GLY A 448 11.13 -4.76 -4.36
C GLY A 448 11.29 -3.44 -3.60
N THR A 449 11.07 -2.34 -4.30
CA THR A 449 10.99 -1.01 -3.68
C THR A 449 9.82 -0.89 -2.70
N SER A 450 8.85 -1.81 -2.76
CA SER A 450 7.77 -1.97 -1.78
C SER A 450 8.30 -2.28 -0.39
N MET A 451 9.25 -3.22 -0.30
CA MET A 451 9.92 -3.59 0.95
C MET A 451 10.76 -2.43 1.48
N ALA A 452 11.46 -1.74 0.57
CA ALA A 452 12.24 -0.54 0.93
C ALA A 452 11.35 0.57 1.52
N ALA A 453 10.20 0.86 0.93
CA ALA A 453 9.25 1.84 1.45
C ALA A 453 8.71 1.47 2.85
N ALA A 454 8.45 0.19 3.10
CA ALA A 454 8.04 -0.31 4.40
C ALA A 454 9.07 -0.04 5.50
N HIS A 455 10.37 -0.21 5.20
CA HIS A 455 11.46 0.12 6.14
C HIS A 455 11.47 1.61 6.51
N VAL A 456 11.29 2.49 5.53
CA VAL A 456 11.22 3.95 5.78
C VAL A 456 9.97 4.29 6.60
N THR A 457 8.84 3.64 6.34
CA THR A 457 7.60 3.83 7.11
C THR A 457 7.79 3.48 8.59
N GLY A 458 8.43 2.35 8.87
CA GLY A 458 8.81 1.97 10.24
C GLY A 458 9.79 2.97 10.88
N ALA A 459 10.76 3.47 10.12
CA ALA A 459 11.69 4.49 10.62
C ALA A 459 10.99 5.82 10.95
N VAL A 460 9.95 6.22 10.18
CA VAL A 460 9.11 7.38 10.54
C VAL A 460 8.38 7.14 11.85
N ALA A 461 7.87 5.92 12.11
CA ALA A 461 7.22 5.62 13.38
C ALA A 461 8.17 5.81 14.57
N VAL A 462 9.42 5.35 14.45
CA VAL A 462 10.45 5.56 15.46
C VAL A 462 10.71 7.07 15.65
N ALA A 463 10.88 7.82 14.56
CA ALA A 463 11.05 9.27 14.62
C ALA A 463 9.89 9.98 15.30
N ALA A 464 8.65 9.57 15.02
CA ALA A 464 7.44 10.16 15.63
C ALA A 464 7.31 9.88 17.13
N VAL A 465 7.84 8.76 17.63
CA VAL A 465 7.93 8.51 19.08
C VAL A 465 8.93 9.46 19.74
N LEU A 466 10.07 9.67 19.10
CA LEU A 466 11.12 10.54 19.62
C LEU A 466 10.71 12.03 19.56
N HIS A 467 9.88 12.39 18.59
CA HIS A 467 9.44 13.77 18.31
C HIS A 467 7.92 13.84 18.07
N PRO A 468 7.08 13.63 19.11
CA PRO A 468 5.63 13.50 18.95
C PRO A 468 4.94 14.74 18.38
N ASP A 469 5.51 15.92 18.62
CA ASP A 469 4.95 17.22 18.20
C ASP A 469 5.43 17.67 16.80
N TRP A 470 6.31 16.89 16.15
CA TRP A 470 6.82 17.26 14.85
C TRP A 470 5.81 16.97 13.74
N ASP A 471 5.82 17.85 12.75
CA ASP A 471 5.04 17.67 11.53
C ASP A 471 5.71 16.70 10.54
N SER A 472 5.03 16.43 9.44
CA SER A 472 5.49 15.50 8.40
C SER A 472 6.82 15.93 7.75
N GLU A 473 7.04 17.23 7.61
CA GLU A 473 8.24 17.80 6.98
C GLU A 473 9.47 17.65 7.89
N GLN A 474 9.28 17.93 9.19
CA GLN A 474 10.33 17.79 10.21
C GLN A 474 10.74 16.32 10.38
N LEU A 475 9.77 15.40 10.43
CA LEU A 475 10.05 13.95 10.52
C LEU A 475 10.80 13.44 9.27
N ALA A 476 10.38 13.82 8.08
CA ALA A 476 11.06 13.45 6.83
C ALA A 476 12.48 14.03 6.76
N ALA A 477 12.67 15.28 7.19
CA ALA A 477 13.98 15.93 7.22
C ALA A 477 14.94 15.25 8.21
N LEU A 478 14.45 14.77 9.37
CA LEU A 478 15.25 13.99 10.29
C LEU A 478 15.78 12.73 9.63
N LEU A 479 14.94 11.95 8.96
CA LEU A 479 15.36 10.72 8.28
C LEU A 479 16.39 11.02 7.17
N ALA A 480 16.19 12.09 6.40
CA ALA A 480 17.14 12.49 5.38
C ALA A 480 18.50 12.89 5.98
N SER A 481 18.51 13.59 7.12
CA SER A 481 19.75 13.99 7.78
C SER A 481 20.50 12.82 8.41
N THR A 482 19.79 11.86 9.02
CA THR A 482 20.38 10.66 9.59
C THR A 482 20.94 9.73 8.50
N ALA A 483 20.22 9.57 7.39
CA ALA A 483 20.68 8.79 6.24
C ALA A 483 21.95 9.39 5.62
N ALA A 484 22.02 10.71 5.46
CA ALA A 484 23.20 11.39 4.92
C ALA A 484 24.44 11.22 5.80
N ALA A 485 24.25 11.17 7.15
CA ALA A 485 25.34 10.98 8.10
C ALA A 485 25.83 9.52 8.19
N ALA A 486 24.96 8.56 7.84
CA ALA A 486 25.23 7.13 8.03
C ALA A 486 25.83 6.43 6.80
N CYS A 487 26.09 7.16 5.72
CA CYS A 487 26.66 6.60 4.50
C CYS A 487 28.00 5.91 4.78
N PRO A 488 28.12 4.57 4.63
CA PRO A 488 29.35 3.88 4.99
C PRO A 488 30.51 4.38 4.12
N PRO A 489 31.75 4.53 4.70
CA PRO A 489 32.91 4.94 3.93
C PRO A 489 33.29 3.99 2.78
N VAL A 490 32.83 2.74 2.83
CA VAL A 490 33.05 1.70 1.82
C VAL A 490 32.16 1.90 0.60
N ALA A 491 31.03 2.60 0.74
CA ALA A 491 30.13 2.89 -0.34
C ALA A 491 30.52 4.22 -1.01
N GLN A 492 31.52 4.22 -1.88
CA GLN A 492 31.67 5.25 -2.91
C GLN A 492 30.35 5.50 -3.66
N ALA A 493 29.44 4.56 -3.57
CA ALA A 493 28.11 4.53 -4.14
C ALA A 493 27.12 5.50 -3.48
N CYS A 494 27.13 5.75 -2.17
CA CYS A 494 26.21 6.69 -1.50
C CYS A 494 26.32 8.14 -2.02
N GLY A 495 27.37 8.46 -2.77
CA GLY A 495 27.53 9.75 -3.46
C GLY A 495 26.60 9.92 -4.66
N ASP A 496 26.02 8.83 -5.21
CA ASP A 496 25.10 8.93 -6.33
C ASP A 496 23.66 9.17 -5.86
N ARG A 497 23.33 10.45 -5.74
CA ARG A 497 22.01 10.91 -5.32
C ARG A 497 20.86 10.48 -6.27
N ALA A 498 21.17 9.95 -7.44
CA ALA A 498 20.14 9.40 -8.33
C ALA A 498 19.55 8.11 -7.77
N TYR A 499 20.37 7.29 -7.10
CA TYR A 499 19.91 6.03 -6.48
C TYR A 499 19.61 6.17 -4.99
N TYR A 500 20.38 6.97 -4.27
CA TYR A 500 20.30 6.99 -2.81
C TYR A 500 19.55 8.18 -2.22
N GLY A 501 19.20 9.19 -3.05
CA GLY A 501 18.62 10.42 -2.52
C GLY A 501 19.53 11.07 -1.47
N ALA A 502 19.07 11.15 -0.22
CA ALA A 502 19.88 11.62 0.90
C ALA A 502 20.84 10.55 1.44
N GLY A 503 20.54 9.26 1.24
CA GLY A 503 21.34 8.14 1.73
C GLY A 503 20.48 6.92 2.03
N ILE A 504 21.10 5.86 2.57
CA ILE A 504 20.39 4.68 3.08
C ILE A 504 19.79 5.04 4.46
N VAL A 505 18.50 4.80 4.64
CA VAL A 505 17.79 5.11 5.89
C VAL A 505 18.42 4.36 7.08
N THR A 506 18.57 5.07 8.19
CA THR A 506 18.94 4.52 9.49
C THR A 506 17.97 5.02 10.54
N LEU A 507 17.79 4.27 11.62
CA LEU A 507 16.93 4.71 12.71
C LEU A 507 17.50 5.96 13.39
N PRO A 508 16.69 6.99 13.65
CA PRO A 508 17.06 8.11 14.50
C PRO A 508 17.29 7.63 15.94
N ARG A 509 18.21 8.30 16.63
CA ARG A 509 18.57 8.00 18.02
C ARG A 509 18.42 9.22 18.89
#